data_2d7c5436ca4b8245a93cf68ad895928b
#
_entry.id   2d7c5436ca4b8245a93cf68ad895928b
#
_cell.length_a   1.000
_cell.length_b   1.000
_cell.length_c   1.000
_cell.angle_alpha   90.00
_cell.angle_beta   90.00
_cell.angle_gamma   90.00
#
_symmetry.space_group_name_H-M   'P 1'
#
loop_
_entity.id
_entity.type
_entity.pdbx_description
1 polymer ?
#
loop_
_entity_poly.entity_id
_entity_poly.type
_entity_poly.pdbx_seq_one_letter_code
_entity_poly.pdbx_strand_id
1 'polypeptide(L)'
;QVEGFSITKEIATRPRSVSAFVSKARALKRVADAQNRLIFALDATASREPTWHVARTMHQALFDVATEDATFALQLCYFRGLIEFEATPWMTKPGPLLDALNAVYCQGGATQIERVLRHALGEFEGSSSIKAIVYIGDACEENVDTLNALAVQCRLARRPLLLFQEGSDAAASRCFASMAALSG
;
A
#
# COMPACT_ATOMS: atom_id res chain seq x y z
N GLN A 1 17.73 28.39 -9.08
CA GLN A 1 18.85 27.44 -8.96
C GLN A 1 18.72 26.74 -7.63
N VAL A 2 18.32 25.49 -7.64
CA VAL A 2 18.30 24.61 -6.48
C VAL A 2 19.51 23.71 -6.62
N GLU A 3 20.52 23.91 -5.76
CA GLU A 3 21.71 23.07 -5.72
C GLU A 3 21.32 21.65 -5.31
N GLY A 4 21.54 20.71 -6.23
CA GLY A 4 21.38 19.29 -6.01
C GLY A 4 22.44 18.77 -5.03
N PHE A 5 22.06 18.47 -3.82
CA PHE A 5 22.91 17.86 -2.82
C PHE A 5 23.14 16.39 -3.17
N SER A 6 24.31 16.09 -3.71
CA SER A 6 24.72 14.72 -4.07
C SER A 6 25.06 13.90 -2.83
N ILE A 7 24.12 13.09 -2.37
CA ILE A 7 24.22 12.23 -1.18
C ILE A 7 25.22 11.07 -1.36
N THR A 8 25.59 10.75 -2.61
CA THR A 8 26.41 9.58 -2.94
C THR A 8 27.89 9.70 -2.53
N LYS A 9 28.38 10.90 -2.29
CA LYS A 9 29.81 11.13 -1.97
C LYS A 9 30.12 11.15 -0.48
N GLU A 10 29.11 11.27 0.38
CA GLU A 10 29.27 11.43 1.84
C GLU A 10 29.25 10.12 2.62
N ILE A 11 28.75 9.03 2.02
CA ILE A 11 28.62 7.72 2.68
C ILE A 11 29.99 7.00 2.83
N ALA A 12 30.98 7.36 2.00
CA ALA A 12 32.28 6.70 1.97
C ALA A 12 33.30 7.21 3.03
N THR A 13 33.01 8.29 3.75
CA THR A 13 33.94 8.87 4.72
C THR A 13 33.70 8.33 6.13
N ARG A 14 34.71 7.64 6.73
CA ARG A 14 34.64 7.20 8.13
C ARG A 14 34.41 8.42 9.04
N PRO A 15 33.40 8.40 9.91
CA PRO A 15 33.19 9.51 10.85
C PRO A 15 34.34 9.61 11.83
N ARG A 16 34.96 10.81 11.94
CA ARG A 16 36.09 11.07 12.81
C ARG A 16 35.72 11.30 14.27
N SER A 17 34.45 11.35 14.62
CA SER A 17 33.95 11.56 15.99
C SER A 17 32.57 10.91 16.18
N VAL A 18 32.22 10.64 17.44
CA VAL A 18 30.90 10.08 17.81
C VAL A 18 29.78 11.02 17.41
N SER A 19 29.95 12.33 17.51
CA SER A 19 28.95 13.32 17.11
C SER A 19 28.70 13.31 15.60
N ALA A 20 29.76 13.17 14.79
CA ALA A 20 29.63 13.02 13.34
C ALA A 20 28.93 11.71 12.96
N PHE A 21 29.22 10.62 13.67
CA PHE A 21 28.53 9.34 13.50
C PHE A 21 27.02 9.45 13.82
N VAL A 22 26.66 10.03 14.97
CA VAL A 22 25.28 10.23 15.41
C VAL A 22 24.52 11.14 14.44
N SER A 23 25.17 12.22 13.95
CA SER A 23 24.59 13.12 12.94
C SER A 23 24.29 12.38 11.63
N LYS A 24 25.22 11.53 11.19
CA LYS A 24 25.10 10.71 9.98
C LYS A 24 24.04 9.63 10.15
N ALA A 25 23.98 8.98 11.30
CA ALA A 25 22.93 8.01 11.63
C ALA A 25 21.53 8.66 11.65
N ARG A 26 21.40 9.88 12.20
CA ARG A 26 20.15 10.66 12.16
C ARG A 26 19.76 11.11 10.75
N ALA A 27 20.72 11.43 9.90
CA ALA A 27 20.48 11.76 8.50
C ALA A 27 20.02 10.52 7.72
N LEU A 28 20.67 9.36 7.92
CA LEU A 28 20.26 8.08 7.32
C LEU A 28 18.85 7.68 7.78
N LYS A 29 18.54 7.85 9.07
CA LYS A 29 17.20 7.58 9.59
C LYS A 29 16.16 8.51 8.95
N ARG A 30 16.45 9.82 8.78
CA ARG A 30 15.55 10.75 8.08
C ARG A 30 15.36 10.41 6.60
N VAL A 31 16.41 9.92 5.92
CA VAL A 31 16.30 9.46 4.53
C VAL A 31 15.46 8.18 4.44
N ALA A 32 15.66 7.23 5.35
CA ALA A 32 14.85 6.02 5.45
C ALA A 32 13.39 6.33 5.79
N ASP A 33 13.14 7.26 6.72
CA ASP A 33 11.78 7.73 7.07
C ASP A 33 11.15 8.61 5.97
N ALA A 34 11.95 9.17 5.06
CA ALA A 34 11.47 9.98 3.93
C ALA A 34 11.05 9.16 2.71
N GLN A 35 11.28 7.84 2.69
CA GLN A 35 10.72 7.00 1.63
C GLN A 35 9.19 7.06 1.66
N ASN A 36 8.61 7.47 0.55
CA ASN A 36 7.17 7.42 0.38
C ASN A 36 6.71 5.96 0.41
N ARG A 37 5.67 5.65 1.15
CA ARG A 37 5.12 4.31 1.30
C ARG A 37 3.71 4.25 0.75
N LEU A 38 3.40 3.15 0.05
CA LEU A 38 2.04 2.86 -0.45
C LEU A 38 1.65 1.45 -0.02
N ILE A 39 0.43 1.31 0.48
CA ILE A 39 -0.16 0.01 0.72
C ILE A 39 -0.99 -0.36 -0.51
N PHE A 40 -0.68 -1.50 -1.11
CA PHE A 40 -1.48 -2.13 -2.15
C PHE A 40 -2.25 -3.30 -1.55
N ALA A 41 -3.57 -3.22 -1.58
CA ALA A 41 -4.44 -4.24 -1.04
C ALA A 41 -5.30 -4.85 -2.15
N LEU A 42 -5.28 -6.17 -2.24
CA LEU A 42 -5.94 -6.94 -3.27
C LEU A 42 -7.00 -7.86 -2.67
N ASP A 43 -8.17 -7.83 -3.26
CA ASP A 43 -9.14 -8.89 -3.13
C ASP A 43 -8.71 -10.07 -3.99
N ALA A 44 -8.44 -11.21 -3.38
CA ALA A 44 -8.13 -12.47 -4.05
C ALA A 44 -9.22 -13.52 -3.77
N THR A 45 -10.48 -13.11 -3.72
CA THR A 45 -11.63 -14.01 -3.63
C THR A 45 -11.93 -14.71 -4.96
N ALA A 46 -12.68 -15.80 -4.93
CA ALA A 46 -12.92 -16.63 -6.12
C ALA A 46 -13.71 -15.92 -7.24
N SER A 47 -14.47 -14.87 -6.91
CA SER A 47 -15.17 -14.06 -7.91
C SER A 47 -14.22 -13.44 -8.93
N ARG A 48 -12.98 -13.19 -8.54
CA ARG A 48 -11.94 -12.61 -9.39
C ARG A 48 -11.16 -13.62 -10.23
N GLU A 49 -11.33 -14.92 -10.01
CA GLU A 49 -10.62 -15.97 -10.74
C GLU A 49 -10.63 -15.77 -12.27
N PRO A 50 -11.78 -15.48 -12.92
CA PRO A 50 -11.84 -15.34 -14.37
C PRO A 50 -11.03 -14.18 -14.92
N THR A 51 -10.86 -13.10 -14.14
CA THR A 51 -10.17 -11.87 -14.53
C THR A 51 -8.78 -11.74 -13.93
N TRP A 52 -8.39 -12.65 -13.02
CA TRP A 52 -7.17 -12.57 -12.24
C TRP A 52 -5.90 -12.44 -13.07
N HIS A 53 -5.84 -13.11 -14.23
CA HIS A 53 -4.70 -13.00 -15.13
C HIS A 53 -4.53 -11.57 -15.68
N VAL A 54 -5.63 -10.93 -16.09
CA VAL A 54 -5.62 -9.55 -16.58
C VAL A 54 -5.31 -8.59 -15.45
N ALA A 55 -5.96 -8.78 -14.30
CA ALA A 55 -5.73 -8.01 -13.09
C ALA A 55 -4.25 -8.01 -12.69
N ARG A 56 -3.62 -9.17 -12.69
CA ARG A 56 -2.20 -9.33 -12.36
C ARG A 56 -1.30 -8.50 -13.28
N THR A 57 -1.59 -8.45 -14.58
CA THR A 57 -0.83 -7.62 -15.55
C THR A 57 -0.99 -6.14 -15.25
N MET A 58 -2.20 -5.69 -14.87
CA MET A 58 -2.44 -4.30 -14.48
C MET A 58 -1.74 -3.94 -13.17
N HIS A 59 -1.78 -4.83 -12.18
CA HIS A 59 -1.06 -4.64 -10.91
C HIS A 59 0.44 -4.53 -11.14
N GLN A 60 1.00 -5.35 -12.02
CA GLN A 60 2.41 -5.27 -12.41
C GLN A 60 2.75 -3.91 -12.98
N ALA A 61 1.95 -3.40 -13.93
CA ALA A 61 2.18 -2.08 -14.52
C ALA A 61 2.10 -0.95 -13.47
N LEU A 62 1.18 -1.03 -12.49
CA LEU A 62 1.12 -0.07 -11.38
C LEU A 62 2.35 -0.15 -10.48
N PHE A 63 2.88 -1.34 -10.23
CA PHE A 63 4.09 -1.53 -9.45
C PHE A 63 5.32 -1.00 -10.16
N ASP A 64 5.43 -1.22 -11.47
CA ASP A 64 6.53 -0.71 -12.28
C ASP A 64 6.57 0.82 -12.20
N VAL A 65 5.43 1.49 -12.41
CA VAL A 65 5.34 2.96 -12.29
C VAL A 65 5.67 3.45 -10.88
N ALA A 66 5.16 2.77 -9.85
CA ALA A 66 5.39 3.17 -8.46
C ALA A 66 6.85 2.97 -8.00
N THR A 67 7.59 2.09 -8.65
CA THR A 67 8.99 1.76 -8.30
C THR A 67 10.03 2.35 -9.26
N GLU A 68 9.59 2.97 -10.37
CA GLU A 68 10.46 3.51 -11.42
C GLU A 68 11.48 4.52 -10.88
N ASP A 69 11.09 5.36 -9.94
CA ASP A 69 11.97 6.36 -9.32
C ASP A 69 12.68 5.88 -8.04
N ALA A 70 12.51 4.62 -7.64
CA ALA A 70 13.02 4.05 -6.39
C ALA A 70 12.70 4.89 -5.11
N THR A 71 11.69 5.77 -5.20
CA THR A 71 11.30 6.68 -4.11
C THR A 71 10.18 6.13 -3.24
N PHE A 72 9.56 5.03 -3.67
CA PHE A 72 8.47 4.38 -2.98
C PHE A 72 8.87 3.04 -2.40
N ALA A 73 8.37 2.75 -1.20
CA ALA A 73 8.31 1.41 -0.65
C ALA A 73 6.86 0.93 -0.72
N LEU A 74 6.65 -0.26 -1.21
CA LEU A 74 5.33 -0.87 -1.38
C LEU A 74 5.16 -2.02 -0.37
N GLN A 75 3.98 -2.10 0.22
CA GLN A 75 3.51 -3.27 0.95
C GLN A 75 2.34 -3.87 0.18
N LEU A 76 2.45 -5.13 -0.19
CA LEU A 76 1.35 -5.88 -0.77
C LEU A 76 0.56 -6.54 0.35
N CYS A 77 -0.74 -6.23 0.42
CA CYS A 77 -1.69 -6.93 1.26
C CYS A 77 -2.67 -7.68 0.36
N TYR A 78 -3.12 -8.83 0.78
CA TYR A 78 -4.22 -9.51 0.11
C TYR A 78 -5.05 -10.32 1.12
N PHE A 79 -6.29 -10.56 0.77
CA PHE A 79 -7.14 -11.46 1.51
C PHE A 79 -7.82 -12.46 0.55
N ARG A 80 -8.12 -13.63 1.07
CA ARG A 80 -8.88 -14.70 0.39
C ARG A 80 -9.48 -15.63 1.44
N GLY A 81 -10.33 -16.54 1.00
CA GLY A 81 -11.02 -17.40 1.95
C GLY A 81 -11.86 -16.59 2.94
N LEU A 82 -12.15 -17.15 4.10
CA LEU A 82 -12.97 -16.49 5.13
C LEU A 82 -12.14 -15.67 6.12
N ILE A 83 -10.88 -16.05 6.34
CA ILE A 83 -10.05 -15.49 7.42
C ILE A 83 -8.60 -15.23 7.02
N GLU A 84 -8.21 -15.54 5.79
CA GLU A 84 -6.83 -15.35 5.36
C GLU A 84 -6.59 -13.89 4.97
N PHE A 85 -5.61 -13.28 5.60
CA PHE A 85 -5.12 -11.95 5.29
C PHE A 85 -3.60 -11.96 5.47
N GLU A 86 -2.91 -11.53 4.44
CA GLU A 86 -1.45 -11.46 4.41
C GLU A 86 -0.99 -10.05 4.08
N ALA A 87 0.08 -9.63 4.73
CA ALA A 87 0.78 -8.39 4.44
C ALA A 87 2.27 -8.66 4.31
N THR A 88 2.85 -8.31 3.18
CA THR A 88 4.29 -8.48 2.96
C THR A 88 5.10 -7.46 3.77
N PRO A 89 6.39 -7.69 3.97
CA PRO A 89 7.30 -6.60 4.36
C PRO A 89 7.27 -5.45 3.35
N TRP A 90 7.72 -4.28 3.77
CA TRP A 90 7.91 -3.12 2.89
C TRP A 90 9.01 -3.40 1.87
N MET A 91 8.69 -3.29 0.59
CA MET A 91 9.60 -3.61 -0.53
C MET A 91 9.86 -2.38 -1.39
N THR A 92 11.12 -2.16 -1.75
CA THR A 92 11.57 -1.04 -2.60
C THR A 92 12.00 -1.50 -3.99
N LYS A 93 12.00 -2.82 -4.23
CA LYS A 93 12.42 -3.42 -5.50
C LYS A 93 11.23 -4.11 -6.15
N PRO A 94 11.06 -3.97 -7.48
CA PRO A 94 9.94 -4.59 -8.19
C PRO A 94 9.98 -6.13 -8.18
N GLY A 95 11.17 -6.75 -8.28
CA GLY A 95 11.29 -8.20 -8.34
C GLY A 95 10.60 -8.94 -7.19
N PRO A 96 10.99 -8.73 -5.91
CA PRO A 96 10.33 -9.38 -4.78
C PRO A 96 8.82 -9.09 -4.69
N LEU A 97 8.38 -7.90 -5.12
CA LEU A 97 6.97 -7.54 -5.14
C LEU A 97 6.20 -8.33 -6.20
N LEU A 98 6.79 -8.51 -7.39
CA LEU A 98 6.23 -9.33 -8.45
C LEU A 98 6.20 -10.81 -8.07
N ASP A 99 7.23 -11.31 -7.40
CA ASP A 99 7.26 -12.67 -6.88
C ASP A 99 6.14 -12.89 -5.88
N ALA A 100 5.93 -11.95 -4.95
CA ALA A 100 4.84 -11.99 -4.00
C ALA A 100 3.47 -11.97 -4.71
N LEU A 101 3.27 -11.07 -5.68
CA LEU A 101 2.04 -10.98 -6.47
C LEU A 101 1.76 -12.28 -7.25
N ASN A 102 2.80 -12.88 -7.84
CA ASN A 102 2.68 -14.11 -8.61
C ASN A 102 2.34 -15.33 -7.74
N ALA A 103 2.65 -15.28 -6.46
CA ALA A 103 2.30 -16.32 -5.50
C ALA A 103 0.82 -16.23 -5.04
N VAL A 104 0.14 -15.09 -5.25
CA VAL A 104 -1.27 -14.92 -4.87
C VAL A 104 -2.15 -15.70 -5.86
N TYR A 105 -3.08 -16.46 -5.33
CA TYR A 105 -4.14 -17.17 -6.09
C TYR A 105 -5.50 -16.89 -5.45
N CYS A 106 -6.56 -16.94 -6.23
CA CYS A 106 -7.92 -16.70 -5.76
C CYS A 106 -8.45 -17.93 -4.98
N GLN A 107 -9.22 -17.66 -3.94
CA GLN A 107 -9.87 -18.69 -3.11
C GLN A 107 -11.24 -18.20 -2.66
N GLY A 108 -12.23 -19.10 -2.69
CA GLY A 108 -13.59 -18.80 -2.24
C GLY A 108 -13.62 -18.26 -0.80
N GLY A 109 -14.40 -17.21 -0.59
CA GLY A 109 -14.48 -16.54 0.72
C GLY A 109 -15.36 -15.31 0.67
N ALA A 110 -15.16 -14.40 1.61
CA ALA A 110 -15.86 -13.13 1.71
C ALA A 110 -14.86 -11.96 1.65
N THR A 111 -15.34 -10.77 1.33
CA THR A 111 -14.52 -9.55 1.38
C THR A 111 -14.04 -9.26 2.80
N GLN A 112 -12.82 -8.73 2.92
CA GLN A 112 -12.20 -8.38 4.20
C GLN A 112 -11.62 -6.96 4.14
N ILE A 113 -12.39 -6.02 3.57
CA ILE A 113 -11.99 -4.62 3.40
C ILE A 113 -11.77 -3.96 4.75
N GLU A 114 -12.63 -4.22 5.74
CA GLU A 114 -12.46 -3.73 7.10
C GLU A 114 -11.08 -4.11 7.66
N ARG A 115 -10.65 -5.34 7.42
CA ARG A 115 -9.36 -5.84 7.90
C ARG A 115 -8.18 -5.13 7.23
N VAL A 116 -8.29 -4.87 5.91
CA VAL A 116 -7.31 -4.06 5.16
C VAL A 116 -7.19 -2.66 5.77
N LEU A 117 -8.31 -1.99 6.00
CA LEU A 117 -8.32 -0.62 6.54
C LEU A 117 -7.77 -0.56 7.96
N ARG A 118 -8.12 -1.53 8.82
CA ARG A 118 -7.58 -1.61 10.18
C ARG A 118 -6.07 -1.89 10.19
N HIS A 119 -5.59 -2.77 9.31
CA HIS A 119 -4.15 -2.99 9.13
C HIS A 119 -3.45 -1.69 8.73
N ALA A 120 -3.97 -1.01 7.70
CA ALA A 120 -3.39 0.23 7.23
C ALA A 120 -3.36 1.33 8.30
N LEU A 121 -4.43 1.46 9.10
CA LEU A 121 -4.48 2.41 10.22
C LEU A 121 -3.43 2.08 11.28
N GLY A 122 -3.21 0.79 11.60
CA GLY A 122 -2.14 0.35 12.50
C GLY A 122 -0.74 0.69 11.97
N GLU A 123 -0.51 0.52 10.68
CA GLU A 123 0.76 0.92 10.03
C GLU A 123 0.99 2.44 10.07
N PHE A 124 -0.09 3.26 10.09
CA PHE A 124 0.01 4.73 10.18
C PHE A 124 0.56 5.19 11.54
N GLU A 125 0.24 4.50 12.61
CA GLU A 125 0.73 4.84 13.95
C GLU A 125 2.26 4.71 14.03
N GLY A 126 2.85 3.80 13.25
CA GLY A 126 4.31 3.58 13.18
C GLY A 126 5.05 4.44 12.16
N SER A 127 4.36 5.12 11.21
CA SER A 127 5.03 5.79 10.10
C SER A 127 4.25 6.95 9.49
N SER A 128 4.87 8.12 9.46
CA SER A 128 4.36 9.29 8.75
C SER A 128 4.57 9.23 7.22
N SER A 129 5.33 8.26 6.73
CA SER A 129 5.73 8.17 5.32
C SER A 129 4.70 7.50 4.41
N ILE A 130 3.66 6.85 4.95
CA ILE A 130 2.59 6.25 4.13
C ILE A 130 1.76 7.36 3.50
N LYS A 131 1.62 7.34 2.18
CA LYS A 131 0.97 8.39 1.39
C LYS A 131 -0.46 8.07 0.99
N ALA A 132 -0.74 6.81 0.70
CA ALA A 132 -2.07 6.36 0.30
C ALA A 132 -2.23 4.84 0.50
N ILE A 133 -3.47 4.41 0.45
CA ILE A 133 -3.87 3.01 0.34
C ILE A 133 -4.51 2.84 -1.03
N VAL A 134 -4.01 1.91 -1.81
CA VAL A 134 -4.62 1.46 -3.07
C VAL A 134 -5.34 0.14 -2.79
N TYR A 135 -6.63 0.08 -3.03
CA TYR A 135 -7.43 -1.13 -2.90
C TYR A 135 -8.05 -1.51 -4.24
N ILE A 136 -7.99 -2.77 -4.59
CA ILE A 136 -8.53 -3.31 -5.84
C ILE A 136 -9.39 -4.54 -5.52
N GLY A 137 -10.66 -4.48 -5.89
CA GLY A 137 -11.63 -5.55 -5.66
C GLY A 137 -12.87 -5.42 -6.52
N ASP A 138 -13.75 -6.42 -6.49
CA ASP A 138 -14.97 -6.49 -7.31
C ASP A 138 -16.26 -6.47 -6.49
N ALA A 139 -16.18 -6.75 -5.19
CA ALA A 139 -17.33 -6.88 -4.30
C ALA A 139 -17.17 -6.09 -2.99
N CYS A 140 -18.28 -5.83 -2.32
CA CYS A 140 -18.34 -5.25 -0.98
C CYS A 140 -19.51 -5.91 -0.22
N GLU A 141 -19.19 -6.90 0.60
CA GLU A 141 -20.19 -7.69 1.35
C GLU A 141 -20.27 -7.27 2.82
N GLU A 142 -19.40 -6.35 3.23
CA GLU A 142 -19.26 -5.89 4.61
C GLU A 142 -20.20 -4.73 4.94
N ASN A 143 -20.32 -4.42 6.23
CA ASN A 143 -21.13 -3.30 6.69
C ASN A 143 -20.55 -1.96 6.24
N VAL A 144 -21.29 -1.25 5.37
CA VAL A 144 -20.85 0.00 4.74
C VAL A 144 -20.61 1.11 5.76
N ASP A 145 -21.39 1.17 6.86
CA ASP A 145 -21.21 2.20 7.88
C ASP A 145 -19.88 2.01 8.62
N THR A 146 -19.51 0.76 8.90
CA THR A 146 -18.21 0.43 9.49
C THR A 146 -17.07 0.83 8.55
N LEU A 147 -17.15 0.49 7.28
CA LEU A 147 -16.15 0.86 6.27
C LEU A 147 -16.03 2.38 6.10
N ASN A 148 -17.16 3.09 6.08
CA ASN A 148 -17.20 4.54 6.02
C ASN A 148 -16.55 5.20 7.24
N ALA A 149 -16.78 4.67 8.44
CA ALA A 149 -16.13 5.16 9.65
C ALA A 149 -14.60 4.99 9.61
N LEU A 150 -14.11 3.88 9.07
CA LEU A 150 -12.67 3.66 8.85
C LEU A 150 -12.10 4.58 7.75
N ALA A 151 -12.85 4.83 6.69
CA ALA A 151 -12.46 5.79 5.65
C ALA A 151 -12.29 7.21 6.21
N VAL A 152 -13.18 7.64 7.12
CA VAL A 152 -13.03 8.91 7.84
C VAL A 152 -11.76 8.93 8.69
N GLN A 153 -11.40 7.83 9.36
CA GLN A 153 -10.13 7.74 10.10
C GLN A 153 -8.92 7.88 9.17
N CYS A 154 -8.96 7.27 7.98
CA CYS A 154 -7.92 7.46 6.96
C CYS A 154 -7.80 8.94 6.55
N ARG A 155 -8.91 9.65 6.39
CA ARG A 155 -8.92 11.10 6.12
C ARG A 155 -8.27 11.90 7.26
N LEU A 156 -8.62 11.61 8.51
CA LEU A 156 -8.02 12.28 9.68
C LEU A 156 -6.52 12.05 9.74
N ALA A 157 -6.06 10.87 9.35
CA ALA A 157 -4.64 10.54 9.20
C ALA A 157 -4.00 11.16 7.94
N ARG A 158 -4.77 11.82 7.07
CA ARG A 158 -4.35 12.35 5.76
C ARG A 158 -3.80 11.26 4.84
N ARG A 159 -4.49 10.13 4.78
CA ARG A 159 -4.13 8.96 3.96
C ARG A 159 -5.33 8.58 3.09
N PRO A 160 -5.42 9.13 1.86
CA PRO A 160 -6.56 8.86 0.98
C PRO A 160 -6.62 7.40 0.56
N LEU A 161 -7.84 6.93 0.32
CA LEU A 161 -8.11 5.62 -0.27
C LEU A 161 -8.29 5.78 -1.78
N LEU A 162 -7.47 5.08 -2.54
CA LEU A 162 -7.60 4.95 -3.99
C LEU A 162 -8.25 3.60 -4.27
N LEU A 163 -9.55 3.61 -4.58
CA LEU A 163 -10.37 2.42 -4.71
C LEU A 163 -10.61 2.12 -6.18
N PHE A 164 -10.18 0.95 -6.63
CA PHE A 164 -10.36 0.48 -7.99
C PHE A 164 -11.32 -0.71 -7.99
N GLN A 165 -12.47 -0.52 -8.62
CA GLN A 165 -13.42 -1.60 -8.80
C GLN A 165 -13.13 -2.36 -10.09
N GLU A 166 -13.06 -3.67 -10.00
CA GLU A 166 -13.18 -4.58 -11.14
C GLU A 166 -14.62 -5.06 -11.26
N GLY A 167 -15.05 -5.30 -12.50
CA GLY A 167 -16.44 -5.68 -12.74
C GLY A 167 -17.43 -4.52 -12.62
N SER A 168 -18.72 -4.83 -12.43
CA SER A 168 -19.80 -3.87 -12.47
C SER A 168 -20.84 -4.03 -11.34
N ASP A 169 -20.44 -4.62 -10.22
CA ASP A 169 -21.33 -4.77 -9.07
C ASP A 169 -21.77 -3.41 -8.53
N ALA A 170 -23.06 -3.16 -8.51
CA ALA A 170 -23.61 -1.86 -8.13
C ALA A 170 -23.51 -1.58 -6.62
N ALA A 171 -23.48 -2.62 -5.78
CA ALA A 171 -23.30 -2.45 -4.34
C ALA A 171 -21.86 -2.08 -4.03
N ALA A 172 -20.89 -2.76 -4.64
CA ALA A 172 -19.47 -2.40 -4.56
C ALA A 172 -19.22 -0.98 -5.07
N SER A 173 -19.83 -0.59 -6.20
CA SER A 173 -19.70 0.77 -6.76
C SER A 173 -20.13 1.84 -5.76
N ARG A 174 -21.27 1.66 -5.11
CA ARG A 174 -21.75 2.61 -4.09
C ARG A 174 -20.86 2.63 -2.85
N CYS A 175 -20.45 1.46 -2.39
CA CYS A 175 -19.58 1.31 -1.23
C CYS A 175 -18.24 2.02 -1.47
N PHE A 176 -17.58 1.72 -2.57
CA PHE A 176 -16.26 2.31 -2.91
C PHE A 176 -16.34 3.81 -3.16
N ALA A 177 -17.39 4.28 -3.84
CA ALA A 177 -17.61 5.72 -4.04
C ALA A 177 -17.78 6.46 -2.69
N SER A 178 -18.54 5.87 -1.76
CA SER A 178 -18.72 6.43 -0.42
C SER A 178 -17.41 6.49 0.37
N MET A 179 -16.67 5.39 0.42
CA MET A 179 -15.37 5.34 1.11
C MET A 179 -14.35 6.32 0.50
N ALA A 180 -14.28 6.40 -0.84
CA ALA A 180 -13.37 7.32 -1.51
C ALA A 180 -13.70 8.78 -1.16
N ALA A 181 -14.97 9.17 -1.22
CA ALA A 181 -15.41 10.52 -0.87
C ALA A 181 -15.13 10.87 0.61
N LEU A 182 -15.26 9.91 1.51
CA LEU A 182 -15.05 10.11 2.94
C LEU A 182 -13.57 10.12 3.34
N SER A 183 -12.72 9.45 2.57
CA SER A 183 -11.27 9.42 2.85
C SER A 183 -10.51 10.66 2.34
N GLY A 184 -11.05 11.41 1.42
CA GLY A 184 -10.51 12.69 0.92
C GLY A 184 -9.97 12.66 -0.47
#